data_39bf8e4fb4cf89cb25daf3ffb6ca260c
#
_entry.id   39bf8e4fb4cf89cb25daf3ffb6ca260c
#
_cell.length_a   1.000
_cell.length_b   1.000
_cell.length_c   1.000
_cell.angle_alpha   90.00
_cell.angle_beta   90.00
_cell.angle_gamma   90.00
#
_symmetry.space_group_name_H-M   'P 1'
#
loop_
_entity.id
_entity.type
_entity.pdbx_description
1 polymer ?
#
loop_
_entity_poly.entity_id
_entity_poly.type
_entity_poly.pdbx_seq_one_letter_code
_entity_poly.pdbx_strand_id
1 'polypeptide(L)'
;MMTWQGLGDVINRFRTNVLELDPISLLWAPGLLNRLRIPATYCWSPALTPKPADWTQEITVSGFYFLNLESNYTPEPELAAFLAAGPPPVYIGFGSIVVDDPDGLTQTIFSAIIKSGVRALVSKGWGGIGGDAAGVPEGVFMLGNCPHDWLFRHVSAVVHHGGAGTTAAGINAGKPTVVVTFFGDQIFWGSMVAKAGAGPAPIPFKSLTAENLAAAIEYALQPQTQARARELGEKIKEEKGADVGAKSFHQFLNTDNMRCSLAPSRVAVWRVRRSKVRLSALAAAVLVKQGWLKYSDLKL
;
A
#
# COMPACT_ATOMS: atom_id res chain seq x y z
N MET A 1 -1.94 0.49 -21.05
CA MET A 1 -1.59 0.75 -22.46
C MET A 1 -0.54 1.84 -22.60
N MET A 2 -0.77 3.04 -22.07
CA MET A 2 0.17 4.20 -22.18
C MET A 2 1.59 3.90 -21.63
N THR A 3 1.73 3.18 -20.51
CA THR A 3 3.03 2.82 -19.95
C THR A 3 3.91 2.03 -20.94
N TRP A 4 3.31 1.07 -21.66
CA TRP A 4 4.04 0.30 -22.66
C TRP A 4 4.36 1.10 -23.93
N GLN A 5 3.52 2.07 -24.30
CA GLN A 5 3.81 2.96 -25.41
C GLN A 5 4.97 3.90 -25.11
N GLY A 6 5.08 4.34 -23.84
CA GLY A 6 6.16 5.26 -23.43
C GLY A 6 7.46 4.59 -22.98
N LEU A 7 7.41 3.37 -22.45
CA LEU A 7 8.55 2.70 -21.80
C LEU A 7 8.90 1.34 -22.39
N GLY A 8 8.17 0.86 -23.38
CA GLY A 8 8.31 -0.51 -23.89
C GLY A 8 9.70 -0.83 -24.45
N ASP A 9 10.36 0.12 -25.08
CA ASP A 9 11.73 -0.03 -25.59
C ASP A 9 12.75 -0.10 -24.45
N VAL A 10 12.60 0.70 -23.41
CA VAL A 10 13.46 0.67 -22.21
C VAL A 10 13.28 -0.64 -21.45
N ILE A 11 12.03 -1.07 -21.26
CA ILE A 11 11.71 -2.35 -20.61
C ILE A 11 12.29 -3.51 -21.42
N ASN A 12 12.15 -3.50 -22.74
CA ASN A 12 12.70 -4.56 -23.59
C ASN A 12 14.23 -4.59 -23.60
N ARG A 13 14.90 -3.44 -23.59
CA ARG A 13 16.37 -3.39 -23.41
C ARG A 13 16.80 -4.00 -22.07
N PHE A 14 16.12 -3.67 -21.00
CA PHE A 14 16.40 -4.28 -19.69
C PHE A 14 16.13 -5.79 -19.71
N ARG A 15 15.02 -6.22 -20.30
CA ARG A 15 14.70 -7.65 -20.45
C ARG A 15 15.79 -8.41 -21.21
N THR A 16 16.21 -7.90 -22.35
CA THR A 16 17.19 -8.60 -23.20
C THR A 16 18.61 -8.52 -22.69
N ASN A 17 19.05 -7.34 -22.21
CA ASN A 17 20.46 -7.11 -21.90
C ASN A 17 20.82 -7.48 -20.45
N VAL A 18 19.84 -7.41 -19.52
CA VAL A 18 20.09 -7.66 -18.09
C VAL A 18 19.45 -8.97 -17.64
N LEU A 19 18.20 -9.24 -18.03
CA LEU A 19 17.47 -10.43 -17.61
C LEU A 19 17.60 -11.63 -18.56
N GLU A 20 18.26 -11.47 -19.70
CA GLU A 20 18.35 -12.47 -20.78
C GLU A 20 16.98 -13.04 -21.21
N LEU A 21 15.92 -12.25 -21.11
CA LEU A 21 14.56 -12.61 -21.50
C LEU A 21 14.24 -12.07 -22.90
N ASP A 22 13.38 -12.79 -23.62
CA ASP A 22 12.91 -12.35 -24.92
C ASP A 22 12.14 -11.00 -24.81
N PRO A 23 12.25 -10.10 -25.80
CA PRO A 23 11.49 -8.87 -25.83
C PRO A 23 9.98 -9.16 -25.95
N ILE A 24 9.15 -8.30 -25.39
CA ILE A 24 7.71 -8.40 -25.47
C ILE A 24 7.20 -7.39 -26.49
N SER A 25 6.35 -7.85 -27.41
CA SER A 25 5.68 -6.96 -28.38
C SER A 25 4.80 -5.92 -27.66
N LEU A 26 4.82 -4.68 -28.13
CA LEU A 26 3.98 -3.60 -27.65
C LEU A 26 2.48 -3.92 -27.72
N LEU A 27 2.07 -4.75 -28.69
CA LEU A 27 0.69 -5.19 -28.86
C LEU A 27 0.29 -6.28 -27.84
N TRP A 28 1.23 -7.09 -27.37
CA TRP A 28 0.98 -8.20 -26.46
C TRP A 28 1.17 -7.87 -24.99
N ALA A 29 2.01 -6.89 -24.70
CA ALA A 29 2.35 -6.53 -23.33
C ALA A 29 1.12 -6.11 -22.48
N PRO A 30 0.20 -5.27 -22.98
CA PRO A 30 -1.05 -5.02 -22.28
C PRO A 30 -1.90 -6.31 -22.22
N GLY A 31 -2.19 -6.76 -21.02
CA GLY A 31 -2.96 -7.97 -20.78
C GLY A 31 -2.17 -9.29 -20.84
N LEU A 32 -0.83 -9.26 -20.95
CA LEU A 32 0.00 -10.45 -20.93
C LEU A 32 -0.23 -11.30 -19.67
N LEU A 33 -0.31 -10.68 -18.51
CA LEU A 33 -0.53 -11.37 -17.24
C LEU A 33 -1.84 -12.14 -17.24
N ASN A 34 -2.92 -11.51 -17.72
CA ASN A 34 -4.24 -12.15 -17.80
C ASN A 34 -4.26 -13.28 -18.82
N ARG A 35 -3.61 -13.10 -19.98
CA ARG A 35 -3.54 -14.14 -21.03
C ARG A 35 -2.76 -15.37 -20.57
N LEU A 36 -1.69 -15.15 -19.83
CA LEU A 36 -0.86 -16.22 -19.26
C LEU A 36 -1.43 -16.77 -17.96
N ARG A 37 -2.53 -16.21 -17.47
CA ARG A 37 -3.13 -16.55 -16.18
C ARG A 37 -2.09 -16.57 -15.06
N ILE A 38 -1.26 -15.52 -15.03
CA ILE A 38 -0.23 -15.39 -13.99
C ILE A 38 -0.93 -15.17 -12.65
N PRO A 39 -0.68 -16.02 -11.66
CA PRO A 39 -1.26 -15.86 -10.34
C PRO A 39 -0.87 -14.51 -9.73
N ALA A 40 -1.85 -13.82 -9.17
CA ALA A 40 -1.65 -12.53 -8.52
C ALA A 40 -2.44 -12.48 -7.21
N THR A 41 -1.82 -11.89 -6.18
CA THR A 41 -2.46 -11.67 -4.89
C THR A 41 -2.52 -10.18 -4.61
N TYR A 42 -3.73 -9.67 -4.47
CA TYR A 42 -4.00 -8.30 -4.06
C TYR A 42 -4.11 -8.25 -2.54
N CYS A 43 -3.22 -7.45 -1.92
CA CYS A 43 -3.06 -7.36 -0.47
C CYS A 43 -3.93 -6.24 0.12
N TRP A 44 -5.23 -6.31 -0.11
CA TRP A 44 -6.21 -5.43 0.52
C TRP A 44 -7.39 -6.21 1.09
N SER A 45 -8.14 -5.58 1.99
CA SER A 45 -9.29 -6.19 2.63
C SER A 45 -10.47 -6.39 1.66
N PRO A 46 -11.00 -7.62 1.52
CA PRO A 46 -12.26 -7.86 0.80
C PRO A 46 -13.46 -7.20 1.47
N ALA A 47 -13.41 -6.88 2.77
CA ALA A 47 -14.47 -6.13 3.46
C ALA A 47 -14.51 -4.66 3.01
N LEU A 48 -13.35 -4.07 2.62
CA LEU A 48 -13.28 -2.72 2.05
C LEU A 48 -13.54 -2.74 0.55
N THR A 49 -12.90 -3.67 -0.17
CA THR A 49 -12.98 -3.77 -1.63
C THR A 49 -13.10 -5.23 -2.03
N PRO A 50 -14.32 -5.72 -2.24
CA PRO A 50 -14.56 -7.12 -2.64
C PRO A 50 -13.87 -7.47 -3.95
N LYS A 51 -13.49 -8.75 -4.10
CA LYS A 51 -13.00 -9.26 -5.38
C LYS A 51 -14.08 -9.09 -6.44
N PRO A 52 -13.80 -8.46 -7.60
CA PRO A 52 -14.74 -8.39 -8.72
C PRO A 52 -15.17 -9.78 -9.20
N ALA A 53 -16.44 -9.93 -9.59
CA ALA A 53 -16.99 -11.22 -9.97
C ALA A 53 -16.43 -11.77 -11.31
N ASP A 54 -15.90 -10.89 -12.15
CA ASP A 54 -15.25 -11.21 -13.42
C ASP A 54 -13.76 -11.58 -13.30
N TRP A 55 -13.20 -11.49 -12.09
CA TRP A 55 -11.81 -11.92 -11.85
C TRP A 55 -11.73 -13.44 -11.72
N THR A 56 -10.75 -14.00 -12.41
CA THR A 56 -10.50 -15.45 -12.49
C THR A 56 -9.91 -16.03 -11.21
N GLN A 57 -9.79 -17.36 -11.16
CA GLN A 57 -9.37 -18.10 -9.95
C GLN A 57 -7.91 -17.81 -9.56
N GLU A 58 -7.05 -17.47 -10.52
CA GLU A 58 -5.66 -17.14 -10.28
C GLU A 58 -5.44 -15.81 -9.55
N ILE A 59 -6.48 -14.98 -9.44
CA ILE A 59 -6.43 -13.72 -8.71
C ILE A 59 -7.03 -13.91 -7.32
N THR A 60 -6.22 -13.67 -6.29
CA THR A 60 -6.63 -13.73 -4.88
C THR A 60 -6.68 -12.33 -4.28
N VAL A 61 -7.71 -12.02 -3.50
CA VAL A 61 -7.75 -10.87 -2.60
C VAL A 61 -7.57 -11.42 -1.20
N SER A 62 -6.44 -11.12 -0.56
CA SER A 62 -6.01 -11.82 0.66
C SER A 62 -6.40 -11.16 1.96
N GLY A 63 -6.61 -9.87 1.98
CA GLY A 63 -6.60 -9.03 3.18
C GLY A 63 -5.31 -8.20 3.26
N PHE A 64 -5.30 -7.20 4.11
CA PHE A 64 -4.11 -6.40 4.37
C PHE A 64 -3.04 -7.19 5.12
N TYR A 65 -1.77 -6.79 4.95
CA TYR A 65 -0.63 -7.34 5.70
C TYR A 65 -0.19 -6.32 6.74
N PHE A 66 -0.37 -6.67 8.01
CA PHE A 66 0.00 -5.79 9.12
C PHE A 66 1.25 -6.32 9.84
N LEU A 67 2.08 -5.39 10.30
CA LEU A 67 3.17 -5.64 11.23
C LEU A 67 2.77 -5.08 12.59
N ASN A 68 3.00 -5.81 13.66
CA ASN A 68 2.74 -5.35 15.03
C ASN A 68 3.98 -4.62 15.56
N LEU A 69 4.16 -3.36 15.16
CA LEU A 69 5.28 -2.52 15.61
C LEU A 69 5.01 -1.80 16.93
N GLU A 70 3.75 -1.72 17.35
CA GLU A 70 3.29 -0.99 18.54
C GLU A 70 3.92 -1.47 19.85
N SER A 71 4.25 -2.77 19.97
CA SER A 71 4.78 -3.38 21.18
C SER A 71 6.12 -2.81 21.64
N ASN A 72 6.85 -2.14 20.75
CA ASN A 72 8.19 -1.61 20.99
C ASN A 72 8.23 -0.06 21.00
N TYR A 73 7.06 0.60 20.93
CA TYR A 73 7.00 2.05 20.90
C TYR A 73 6.62 2.63 22.27
N THR A 74 7.43 3.55 22.75
CA THR A 74 7.12 4.37 23.94
C THR A 74 6.98 5.81 23.47
N PRO A 75 5.82 6.46 23.72
CA PRO A 75 5.61 7.85 23.31
C PRO A 75 6.53 8.79 24.09
N GLU A 76 6.92 9.88 23.45
CA GLU A 76 7.62 10.98 24.14
C GLU A 76 6.72 11.57 25.22
N PRO A 77 7.29 12.05 26.37
CA PRO A 77 6.51 12.57 27.48
C PRO A 77 5.52 13.66 27.08
N GLU A 78 5.90 14.56 26.18
CA GLU A 78 5.07 15.66 25.68
C GLU A 78 3.86 15.13 24.90
N LEU A 79 4.04 14.11 24.05
CA LEU A 79 2.95 13.48 23.32
C LEU A 79 2.01 12.75 24.29
N ALA A 80 2.55 12.02 25.26
CA ALA A 80 1.75 11.35 26.28
C ALA A 80 0.92 12.34 27.10
N ALA A 81 1.53 13.44 27.53
CA ALA A 81 0.85 14.51 28.25
C ALA A 81 -0.25 15.16 27.39
N PHE A 82 0.05 15.46 26.13
CA PHE A 82 -0.96 15.99 25.20
C PHE A 82 -2.16 15.04 25.06
N LEU A 83 -1.95 13.74 24.83
CA LEU A 83 -3.03 12.78 24.71
C LEU A 83 -3.89 12.68 25.98
N ALA A 84 -3.27 12.74 27.16
CA ALA A 84 -3.96 12.68 28.45
C ALA A 84 -4.72 13.96 28.81
N ALA A 85 -4.40 15.11 28.22
CA ALA A 85 -4.94 16.41 28.57
C ALA A 85 -6.36 16.69 28.04
N GLY A 86 -6.99 15.77 27.29
CA GLY A 86 -8.33 16.00 26.76
C GLY A 86 -8.84 14.88 25.86
N PRO A 87 -9.94 15.11 25.14
CA PRO A 87 -10.54 14.11 24.26
C PRO A 87 -9.57 13.69 23.14
N PRO A 88 -9.74 12.48 22.58
CA PRO A 88 -8.87 11.98 21.50
C PRO A 88 -8.77 12.96 20.33
N PRO A 89 -7.55 13.38 19.93
CA PRO A 89 -7.35 14.34 18.83
C PRO A 89 -7.63 13.72 17.46
N VAL A 90 -7.73 14.55 16.43
CA VAL A 90 -7.69 14.14 15.02
C VAL A 90 -6.22 14.07 14.58
N TYR A 91 -5.83 13.01 13.90
CA TYR A 91 -4.52 12.95 13.24
C TYR A 91 -4.59 13.57 11.85
N ILE A 92 -3.61 14.39 11.49
CA ILE A 92 -3.47 14.98 10.15
C ILE A 92 -2.01 14.79 9.69
N GLY A 93 -1.80 14.08 8.57
CA GLY A 93 -0.46 13.89 8.04
C GLY A 93 -0.46 13.31 6.62
N PHE A 94 0.44 13.81 5.78
CA PHE A 94 0.50 13.42 4.36
C PHE A 94 1.75 12.59 4.01
N GLY A 95 2.46 12.07 5.03
CA GLY A 95 3.56 11.14 4.88
C GLY A 95 4.74 11.73 4.10
N SER A 96 5.12 11.08 3.00
CA SER A 96 6.23 11.49 2.12
C SER A 96 5.81 12.46 1.01
N ILE A 97 4.59 12.96 1.01
CA ILE A 97 4.14 13.94 0.03
C ILE A 97 4.87 15.26 0.26
N VAL A 98 5.46 15.79 -0.81
CA VAL A 98 6.09 17.11 -0.86
C VAL A 98 5.22 18.01 -1.74
N VAL A 99 4.91 19.21 -1.26
CA VAL A 99 4.11 20.22 -1.98
C VAL A 99 4.96 21.44 -2.28
N ASP A 100 4.55 22.21 -3.29
CA ASP A 100 5.25 23.43 -3.70
C ASP A 100 5.09 24.57 -2.66
N ASP A 101 3.97 24.58 -1.93
CA ASP A 101 3.66 25.57 -0.88
C ASP A 101 3.32 24.89 0.47
N PRO A 102 4.34 24.49 1.25
CA PRO A 102 4.12 23.90 2.58
C PRO A 102 3.46 24.85 3.58
N ASP A 103 3.77 26.14 3.49
CA ASP A 103 3.24 27.14 4.42
C ASP A 103 1.76 27.38 4.18
N GLY A 104 1.34 27.51 2.92
CA GLY A 104 -0.08 27.63 2.56
C GLY A 104 -0.89 26.39 2.95
N LEU A 105 -0.32 25.19 2.80
CA LEU A 105 -0.95 23.96 3.29
C LEU A 105 -1.05 23.95 4.81
N THR A 106 -0.01 24.39 5.52
CA THR A 106 0.00 24.51 6.98
C THR A 106 -1.11 25.44 7.47
N GLN A 107 -1.22 26.62 6.87
CA GLN A 107 -2.26 27.60 7.20
C GLN A 107 -3.68 27.04 6.94
N THR A 108 -3.86 26.32 5.84
CA THR A 108 -5.13 25.65 5.51
C THR A 108 -5.50 24.62 6.58
N ILE A 109 -4.54 23.79 7.02
CA ILE A 109 -4.73 22.78 8.05
C ILE A 109 -5.09 23.45 9.40
N PHE A 110 -4.29 24.43 9.83
CA PHE A 110 -4.54 25.12 11.12
C PHE A 110 -5.89 25.84 11.13
N SER A 111 -6.23 26.51 10.02
CA SER A 111 -7.54 27.15 9.88
C SER A 111 -8.69 26.14 9.93
N ALA A 112 -8.54 24.96 9.32
CA ALA A 112 -9.55 23.91 9.39
C ALA A 112 -9.70 23.34 10.81
N ILE A 113 -8.61 23.15 11.55
CA ILE A 113 -8.62 22.70 12.94
C ILE A 113 -9.35 23.70 13.83
N ILE A 114 -9.03 25.00 13.69
CA ILE A 114 -9.70 26.08 14.45
C ILE A 114 -11.20 26.10 14.14
N LYS A 115 -11.58 26.01 12.85
CA LYS A 115 -12.98 26.01 12.41
C LYS A 115 -13.78 24.82 12.94
N SER A 116 -13.19 23.63 12.95
CA SER A 116 -13.85 22.42 13.45
C SER A 116 -13.78 22.27 14.98
N GLY A 117 -13.04 23.12 15.69
CA GLY A 117 -12.93 23.11 17.14
C GLY A 117 -12.32 21.83 17.72
N VAL A 118 -11.53 21.10 16.96
CA VAL A 118 -10.93 19.83 17.39
C VAL A 118 -9.51 19.99 17.91
N ARG A 119 -9.09 19.09 18.80
CA ARG A 119 -7.67 18.89 19.07
C ARG A 119 -7.05 18.10 17.95
N ALA A 120 -5.79 18.36 17.60
CA ALA A 120 -5.15 17.70 16.49
C ALA A 120 -3.70 17.32 16.76
N LEU A 121 -3.28 16.19 16.19
CA LEU A 121 -1.88 15.79 16.00
C LEU A 121 -1.53 16.03 14.53
N VAL A 122 -0.64 16.96 14.26
CA VAL A 122 -0.23 17.31 12.90
C VAL A 122 1.18 16.78 12.65
N SER A 123 1.31 15.82 11.73
CA SER A 123 2.61 15.25 11.36
C SER A 123 3.33 16.19 10.40
N LYS A 124 4.58 16.51 10.73
CA LYS A 124 5.46 17.33 9.87
C LYS A 124 5.73 16.67 8.52
N GLY A 125 5.73 15.34 8.46
CA GLY A 125 6.02 14.59 7.23
C GLY A 125 7.32 14.99 6.57
N TRP A 126 7.47 14.64 5.29
CA TRP A 126 8.61 15.06 4.47
C TRP A 126 8.38 16.44 3.81
N GLY A 127 7.14 16.87 3.75
CA GLY A 127 6.72 18.15 3.17
C GLY A 127 6.96 19.37 4.07
N GLY A 128 7.48 19.19 5.28
CA GLY A 128 7.82 20.32 6.17
C GLY A 128 6.60 21.06 6.74
N ILE A 129 5.44 20.40 6.84
CA ILE A 129 4.23 21.00 7.43
C ILE A 129 4.53 21.50 8.84
N GLY A 130 4.11 22.73 9.15
CA GLY A 130 4.30 23.35 10.45
C GLY A 130 5.64 24.08 10.64
N GLY A 131 6.54 24.07 9.65
CA GLY A 131 7.78 24.86 9.64
C GLY A 131 8.49 24.92 11.00
N ASP A 132 8.97 26.10 11.38
CA ASP A 132 9.66 26.37 12.66
C ASP A 132 8.68 26.57 13.86
N ALA A 133 7.47 26.04 13.78
CA ALA A 133 6.46 26.00 14.84
C ALA A 133 5.98 27.38 15.37
N ALA A 134 6.35 28.49 14.74
CA ALA A 134 5.79 29.79 15.06
C ALA A 134 4.31 29.85 14.62
N GLY A 135 3.39 30.07 15.58
CA GLY A 135 1.96 30.22 15.30
C GLY A 135 1.16 28.92 15.29
N VAL A 136 1.64 27.84 15.94
CA VAL A 136 0.85 26.62 16.15
C VAL A 136 -0.35 26.97 17.05
N PRO A 137 -1.59 26.67 16.59
CA PRO A 137 -2.79 26.97 17.37
C PRO A 137 -2.86 26.19 18.69
N GLU A 138 -3.57 26.74 19.66
CA GLU A 138 -3.92 26.00 20.87
C GLU A 138 -4.67 24.70 20.52
N GLY A 139 -4.37 23.59 21.23
CA GLY A 139 -4.96 22.28 20.94
C GLY A 139 -4.32 21.51 19.78
N VAL A 140 -3.26 22.03 19.17
CA VAL A 140 -2.47 21.36 18.14
C VAL A 140 -1.11 20.91 18.70
N PHE A 141 -0.77 19.65 18.46
CA PHE A 141 0.54 19.09 18.75
C PHE A 141 1.25 18.73 17.45
N MET A 142 2.47 19.27 17.25
CA MET A 142 3.29 18.97 16.09
C MET A 142 4.02 17.64 16.31
N LEU A 143 3.59 16.62 15.56
CA LEU A 143 4.03 15.24 15.74
C LEU A 143 5.29 14.95 14.92
N GLY A 144 6.29 14.35 15.57
CA GLY A 144 7.44 13.73 14.95
C GLY A 144 7.13 12.36 14.32
N ASN A 145 8.12 11.50 14.21
CA ASN A 145 7.92 10.15 13.69
C ASN A 145 7.26 9.27 14.76
N CYS A 146 6.11 8.67 14.42
CA CYS A 146 5.34 7.82 15.31
C CYS A 146 4.71 6.66 14.54
N PRO A 147 4.78 5.41 15.02
CA PRO A 147 4.15 4.28 14.37
C PRO A 147 2.61 4.44 14.31
N HIS A 148 2.04 4.30 13.13
CA HIS A 148 0.60 4.49 12.91
C HIS A 148 -0.26 3.45 13.64
N ASP A 149 0.21 2.22 13.80
CA ASP A 149 -0.48 1.13 14.49
C ASP A 149 -0.67 1.45 15.99
N TRP A 150 0.30 2.12 16.62
CA TRP A 150 0.15 2.65 17.96
C TRP A 150 -0.71 3.93 17.97
N LEU A 151 -0.34 4.90 17.13
CA LEU A 151 -0.90 6.26 17.15
C LEU A 151 -2.43 6.27 16.88
N PHE A 152 -2.87 5.51 15.89
CA PHE A 152 -4.27 5.57 15.46
C PHE A 152 -5.25 4.99 16.48
N ARG A 153 -4.79 4.27 17.49
CA ARG A 153 -5.62 3.86 18.62
C ARG A 153 -6.00 5.04 19.53
N HIS A 154 -5.17 6.08 19.57
CA HIS A 154 -5.31 7.23 20.45
C HIS A 154 -6.00 8.45 19.81
N VAL A 155 -6.42 8.35 18.56
CA VAL A 155 -7.06 9.44 17.83
C VAL A 155 -8.55 9.17 17.59
N SER A 156 -9.32 10.22 17.27
CA SER A 156 -10.74 10.14 16.95
C SER A 156 -11.00 9.89 15.46
N ALA A 157 -10.17 10.44 14.57
CA ALA A 157 -10.21 10.27 13.13
C ALA A 157 -8.82 10.47 12.53
N VAL A 158 -8.62 10.04 11.29
CA VAL A 158 -7.36 10.22 10.56
C VAL A 158 -7.58 10.98 9.26
N VAL A 159 -6.73 11.98 9.00
CA VAL A 159 -6.68 12.74 7.74
C VAL A 159 -5.35 12.47 7.09
N HIS A 160 -5.37 11.95 5.85
CA HIS A 160 -4.12 11.61 5.15
C HIS A 160 -4.28 11.63 3.62
N HIS A 161 -3.16 11.37 2.90
CA HIS A 161 -3.12 11.43 1.44
C HIS A 161 -3.81 10.27 0.68
N GLY A 162 -4.28 9.24 1.39
CA GLY A 162 -4.95 8.11 0.74
C GLY A 162 -4.01 7.01 0.23
N GLY A 163 -2.77 6.93 0.71
CA GLY A 163 -1.91 5.78 0.44
C GLY A 163 -2.50 4.50 1.04
N ALA A 164 -2.41 3.38 0.32
CA ALA A 164 -3.02 2.09 0.71
C ALA A 164 -2.66 1.66 2.14
N GLY A 165 -1.37 1.78 2.53
CA GLY A 165 -0.91 1.37 3.86
C GLY A 165 -1.49 2.24 4.99
N THR A 166 -1.53 3.57 4.81
CA THR A 166 -2.10 4.47 5.82
C THR A 166 -3.61 4.32 5.91
N THR A 167 -4.29 4.12 4.77
CA THR A 167 -5.72 3.77 4.72
C THR A 167 -6.00 2.49 5.49
N ALA A 168 -5.20 1.44 5.23
CA ALA A 168 -5.32 0.17 5.94
C ALA A 168 -5.14 0.32 7.45
N ALA A 169 -4.11 1.07 7.89
CA ALA A 169 -3.85 1.30 9.31
C ALA A 169 -4.98 2.07 10.01
N GLY A 170 -5.50 3.12 9.37
CA GLY A 170 -6.61 3.91 9.91
C GLY A 170 -7.87 3.09 10.10
N ILE A 171 -8.27 2.34 9.07
CA ILE A 171 -9.49 1.52 9.12
C ILE A 171 -9.31 0.33 10.06
N ASN A 172 -8.14 -0.34 10.07
CA ASN A 172 -7.85 -1.41 11.02
C ASN A 172 -7.96 -0.95 12.48
N ALA A 173 -7.57 0.29 12.75
CA ALA A 173 -7.78 0.91 14.07
C ALA A 173 -9.25 1.31 14.34
N GLY A 174 -10.16 1.07 13.40
CA GLY A 174 -11.57 1.43 13.48
C GLY A 174 -11.82 2.94 13.44
N LYS A 175 -10.92 3.70 12.79
CA LYS A 175 -10.99 5.17 12.74
C LYS A 175 -11.57 5.67 11.43
N PRO A 176 -12.51 6.63 11.46
CA PRO A 176 -12.94 7.32 10.27
C PRO A 176 -11.78 7.99 9.56
N THR A 177 -11.82 7.95 8.24
CA THR A 177 -10.69 8.36 7.41
C THR A 177 -11.12 9.45 6.42
N VAL A 178 -10.48 10.60 6.51
CA VAL A 178 -10.58 11.71 5.54
C VAL A 178 -9.39 11.60 4.58
N VAL A 179 -9.66 11.53 3.29
CA VAL A 179 -8.60 11.41 2.27
C VAL A 179 -8.49 12.69 1.46
N VAL A 180 -7.29 13.29 1.47
CA VAL A 180 -6.91 14.40 0.57
C VAL A 180 -6.00 13.83 -0.50
N THR A 181 -6.45 13.82 -1.76
CA THR A 181 -5.76 13.11 -2.85
C THR A 181 -4.82 14.01 -3.62
N PHE A 182 -3.61 13.53 -3.88
CA PHE A 182 -2.58 14.21 -4.69
C PHE A 182 -2.40 13.53 -6.05
N PHE A 183 -2.26 12.21 -6.10
CA PHE A 183 -2.04 11.45 -7.34
C PHE A 183 -2.32 9.95 -7.16
N GLY A 184 -2.24 9.20 -8.27
CA GLY A 184 -2.21 7.73 -8.29
C GLY A 184 -3.52 7.08 -7.86
N ASP A 185 -3.41 6.07 -7.01
CA ASP A 185 -4.53 5.27 -6.50
C ASP A 185 -5.23 5.89 -5.28
N GLN A 186 -4.79 7.05 -4.81
CA GLN A 186 -5.31 7.71 -3.61
C GLN A 186 -6.81 8.01 -3.71
N ILE A 187 -7.27 8.45 -4.88
CA ILE A 187 -8.70 8.69 -5.12
C ILE A 187 -9.53 7.41 -5.04
N PHE A 188 -8.97 6.29 -5.49
CA PHE A 188 -9.62 4.99 -5.38
C PHE A 188 -9.83 4.61 -3.91
N TRP A 189 -8.77 4.67 -3.09
CA TRP A 189 -8.88 4.33 -1.67
C TRP A 189 -9.84 5.26 -0.93
N GLY A 190 -9.78 6.56 -1.17
CA GLY A 190 -10.73 7.52 -0.59
C GLY A 190 -12.18 7.23 -0.98
N SER A 191 -12.40 6.86 -2.25
CA SER A 191 -13.75 6.48 -2.73
C SER A 191 -14.26 5.19 -2.09
N MET A 192 -13.39 4.20 -1.86
CA MET A 192 -13.78 2.97 -1.17
C MET A 192 -14.13 3.22 0.30
N VAL A 193 -13.37 4.05 1.00
CA VAL A 193 -13.67 4.49 2.37
C VAL A 193 -15.04 5.20 2.44
N ALA A 194 -15.28 6.14 1.53
CA ALA A 194 -16.56 6.85 1.46
C ALA A 194 -17.74 5.90 1.16
N LYS A 195 -17.57 4.97 0.21
CA LYS A 195 -18.57 3.95 -0.12
C LYS A 195 -18.89 3.02 1.05
N ALA A 196 -17.90 2.72 1.88
CA ALA A 196 -18.09 1.94 3.11
C ALA A 196 -18.76 2.75 4.25
N GLY A 197 -18.94 4.06 4.08
CA GLY A 197 -19.46 4.97 5.10
C GLY A 197 -18.48 5.26 6.24
N ALA A 198 -17.19 4.90 6.06
CA ALA A 198 -16.13 5.08 7.04
C ALA A 198 -15.38 6.43 6.92
N GLY A 199 -15.87 7.33 6.07
CA GLY A 199 -15.34 8.68 5.88
C GLY A 199 -16.10 9.43 4.80
N PRO A 200 -15.82 10.74 4.61
CA PRO A 200 -16.40 11.55 3.54
C PRO A 200 -15.84 11.19 2.16
N ALA A 201 -16.43 11.79 1.11
CA ALA A 201 -15.83 11.75 -0.23
C ALA A 201 -14.41 12.35 -0.21
N PRO A 202 -13.45 11.78 -0.98
CA PRO A 202 -12.09 12.29 -1.01
C PRO A 202 -12.02 13.71 -1.57
N ILE A 203 -11.14 14.53 -1.00
CA ILE A 203 -10.93 15.92 -1.40
C ILE A 203 -9.68 15.98 -2.31
N PRO A 204 -9.78 16.40 -3.58
CA PRO A 204 -8.60 16.66 -4.38
C PRO A 204 -7.76 17.79 -3.77
N PHE A 205 -6.45 17.61 -3.64
CA PHE A 205 -5.55 18.61 -3.05
C PHE A 205 -5.67 19.98 -3.75
N LYS A 206 -5.85 20.01 -5.07
CA LYS A 206 -6.01 21.25 -5.85
C LYS A 206 -7.24 22.07 -5.46
N SER A 207 -8.23 21.47 -4.82
CA SER A 207 -9.45 22.12 -4.33
C SER A 207 -9.55 22.14 -2.81
N LEU A 208 -8.45 21.81 -2.11
CA LEU A 208 -8.43 21.80 -0.65
C LEU A 208 -8.55 23.25 -0.12
N THR A 209 -9.47 23.45 0.80
CA THR A 209 -9.66 24.70 1.55
C THR A 209 -9.87 24.39 3.04
N ALA A 210 -9.72 25.39 3.89
CA ALA A 210 -9.98 25.24 5.32
C ALA A 210 -11.44 24.82 5.59
N GLU A 211 -12.38 25.32 4.79
CA GLU A 211 -13.82 25.05 4.92
C GLU A 211 -14.14 23.59 4.62
N ASN A 212 -13.68 23.07 3.45
CA ASN A 212 -14.00 21.71 3.07
C ASN A 212 -13.26 20.67 3.90
N LEU A 213 -12.05 20.98 4.39
CA LEU A 213 -11.32 20.13 5.31
C LEU A 213 -12.00 20.08 6.69
N ALA A 214 -12.44 21.23 7.22
CA ALA A 214 -13.21 21.30 8.48
C ALA A 214 -14.51 20.49 8.38
N ALA A 215 -15.30 20.71 7.32
CA ALA A 215 -16.52 19.96 7.08
C ALA A 215 -16.28 18.44 6.96
N ALA A 216 -15.16 18.02 6.33
CA ALA A 216 -14.79 16.62 6.23
C ALA A 216 -14.39 16.02 7.59
N ILE A 217 -13.70 16.78 8.44
CA ILE A 217 -13.38 16.37 9.81
C ILE A 217 -14.67 16.23 10.63
N GLU A 218 -15.58 17.20 10.57
CA GLU A 218 -16.87 17.15 11.25
C GLU A 218 -17.70 15.93 10.79
N TYR A 219 -17.72 15.63 9.48
CA TYR A 219 -18.38 14.44 8.95
C TYR A 219 -17.76 13.16 9.52
N ALA A 220 -16.44 13.06 9.57
CA ALA A 220 -15.73 11.90 10.12
C ALA A 220 -16.05 11.69 11.61
N LEU A 221 -16.28 12.76 12.36
CA LEU A 221 -16.60 12.69 13.78
C LEU A 221 -18.08 12.38 14.09
N GLN A 222 -18.96 12.32 13.08
CA GLN A 222 -20.36 11.96 13.30
C GLN A 222 -20.48 10.54 13.86
N PRO A 223 -21.41 10.29 14.81
CA PRO A 223 -21.58 8.98 15.44
C PRO A 223 -21.78 7.84 14.45
N GLN A 224 -22.51 8.08 13.36
CA GLN A 224 -22.75 7.09 12.31
C GLN A 224 -21.45 6.71 11.57
N THR A 225 -20.63 7.69 11.19
CA THR A 225 -19.34 7.46 10.51
C THR A 225 -18.37 6.72 11.43
N GLN A 226 -18.33 7.10 12.71
CA GLN A 226 -17.55 6.43 13.75
C GLN A 226 -17.97 4.96 13.91
N ALA A 227 -19.28 4.68 13.92
CA ALA A 227 -19.80 3.32 14.04
C ALA A 227 -19.42 2.47 12.81
N ARG A 228 -19.56 3.02 11.60
CA ARG A 228 -19.20 2.34 10.36
C ARG A 228 -17.70 2.03 10.26
N ALA A 229 -16.85 2.97 10.66
CA ALA A 229 -15.41 2.75 10.70
C ALA A 229 -15.03 1.65 11.69
N ARG A 230 -15.65 1.60 12.88
CA ARG A 230 -15.44 0.51 13.85
C ARG A 230 -15.89 -0.83 13.31
N GLU A 231 -17.09 -0.93 12.75
CA GLU A 231 -17.61 -2.17 12.16
C GLU A 231 -16.67 -2.72 11.06
N LEU A 232 -16.20 -1.84 10.19
CA LEU A 232 -15.24 -2.22 9.15
C LEU A 232 -13.90 -2.67 9.74
N GLY A 233 -13.41 -1.95 10.74
CA GLY A 233 -12.17 -2.31 11.45
C GLY A 233 -12.25 -3.68 12.11
N GLU A 234 -13.36 -4.04 12.74
CA GLU A 234 -13.54 -5.37 13.33
C GLU A 234 -13.51 -6.48 12.25
N LYS A 235 -14.19 -6.28 11.12
CA LYS A 235 -14.12 -7.23 10.01
C LYS A 235 -12.69 -7.43 9.50
N ILE A 236 -11.91 -6.34 9.39
CA ILE A 236 -10.51 -6.40 8.91
C ILE A 236 -9.61 -7.13 9.91
N LYS A 237 -9.82 -6.98 11.21
CA LYS A 237 -9.06 -7.69 12.25
C LYS A 237 -9.26 -9.20 12.23
N GLU A 238 -10.41 -9.66 11.76
CA GLU A 238 -10.69 -11.10 11.58
C GLU A 238 -9.98 -11.70 10.36
N GLU A 239 -9.54 -10.86 9.41
CA GLU A 239 -8.85 -11.28 8.21
C GLU A 239 -7.42 -11.74 8.53
N LYS A 240 -7.01 -12.85 7.93
CA LYS A 240 -5.65 -13.40 8.04
C LYS A 240 -4.88 -13.17 6.74
N GLY A 241 -4.72 -11.90 6.36
CA GLY A 241 -4.21 -11.51 5.04
C GLY A 241 -2.90 -12.18 4.66
N ALA A 242 -1.91 -12.18 5.55
CA ALA A 242 -0.61 -12.80 5.30
C ALA A 242 -0.71 -14.32 5.11
N ASP A 243 -1.52 -15.01 5.94
CA ASP A 243 -1.72 -16.47 5.83
C ASP A 243 -2.42 -16.84 4.52
N VAL A 244 -3.46 -16.06 4.14
CA VAL A 244 -4.18 -16.24 2.87
C VAL A 244 -3.25 -15.99 1.69
N GLY A 245 -2.41 -14.96 1.75
CA GLY A 245 -1.41 -14.67 0.73
C GLY A 245 -0.37 -15.77 0.58
N ALA A 246 0.18 -16.26 1.68
CA ALA A 246 1.11 -17.37 1.69
C ALA A 246 0.48 -18.66 1.13
N LYS A 247 -0.77 -18.96 1.54
CA LYS A 247 -1.51 -20.10 1.00
C LYS A 247 -1.75 -19.98 -0.50
N SER A 248 -2.16 -18.81 -0.97
CA SER A 248 -2.35 -18.52 -2.40
C SER A 248 -1.04 -18.71 -3.18
N PHE A 249 0.07 -18.20 -2.67
CA PHE A 249 1.38 -18.40 -3.28
C PHE A 249 1.71 -19.89 -3.42
N HIS A 250 1.58 -20.67 -2.36
CA HIS A 250 1.88 -22.11 -2.39
C HIS A 250 0.91 -22.89 -3.30
N GLN A 251 -0.37 -22.51 -3.35
CA GLN A 251 -1.35 -23.15 -4.22
C GLN A 251 -0.97 -23.06 -5.70
N PHE A 252 -0.40 -21.93 -6.13
CA PHE A 252 -0.01 -21.70 -7.51
C PHE A 252 1.46 -21.99 -7.79
N LEU A 253 2.23 -22.36 -6.79
CA LEU A 253 3.64 -22.70 -6.94
C LEU A 253 3.77 -24.09 -7.60
N ASN A 254 4.12 -24.11 -8.89
CA ASN A 254 4.34 -25.36 -9.60
C ASN A 254 5.73 -25.91 -9.29
N THR A 255 5.86 -26.63 -8.18
CA THR A 255 7.12 -27.20 -7.70
C THR A 255 7.72 -28.22 -8.68
N ASP A 256 6.92 -28.92 -9.48
CA ASP A 256 7.41 -29.89 -10.48
C ASP A 256 8.18 -29.15 -11.59
N ASN A 257 7.75 -27.94 -11.93
CA ASN A 257 8.46 -27.09 -12.87
C ASN A 257 9.78 -26.51 -12.31
N MET A 258 10.05 -26.67 -11.03
CA MET A 258 11.29 -26.24 -10.37
C MET A 258 12.30 -27.39 -10.21
N ARG A 259 11.98 -28.57 -10.70
CA ARG A 259 12.80 -29.76 -10.55
C ARG A 259 13.64 -30.04 -11.81
N CYS A 260 14.80 -30.62 -11.59
CA CYS A 260 15.67 -31.07 -12.67
C CYS A 260 15.02 -32.20 -13.47
N SER A 261 15.01 -32.07 -14.80
CA SER A 261 14.38 -33.07 -15.69
C SER A 261 15.09 -34.43 -15.67
N LEU A 262 16.37 -34.44 -15.34
CA LEU A 262 17.19 -35.70 -15.28
C LEU A 262 17.29 -36.26 -13.85
N ALA A 263 17.15 -35.45 -12.85
CA ALA A 263 17.22 -35.84 -11.45
C ALA A 263 16.11 -35.07 -10.64
N PRO A 264 14.88 -35.55 -10.65
CA PRO A 264 13.74 -34.82 -10.05
C PRO A 264 13.85 -34.54 -8.56
N SER A 265 14.71 -35.25 -7.84
CA SER A 265 15.05 -34.96 -6.43
C SER A 265 15.86 -33.68 -6.24
N ARG A 266 16.44 -33.12 -7.32
CA ARG A 266 17.26 -31.91 -7.29
C ARG A 266 16.51 -30.70 -7.85
N VAL A 267 16.81 -29.53 -7.29
CA VAL A 267 16.29 -28.24 -7.81
C VAL A 267 16.90 -27.95 -9.17
N ALA A 268 16.10 -27.47 -10.11
CA ALA A 268 16.58 -26.95 -11.37
C ALA A 268 17.15 -25.53 -11.18
N VAL A 269 18.34 -25.32 -11.72
CA VAL A 269 19.04 -24.01 -11.72
C VAL A 269 19.14 -23.48 -13.15
N TRP A 270 19.23 -24.38 -14.13
CA TRP A 270 19.39 -24.04 -15.52
C TRP A 270 18.24 -24.53 -16.37
N ARG A 271 17.93 -23.79 -17.42
CA ARG A 271 17.05 -24.21 -18.50
C ARG A 271 17.86 -24.30 -19.80
N VAL A 272 17.72 -25.41 -20.53
CA VAL A 272 18.33 -25.55 -21.85
C VAL A 272 17.58 -24.65 -22.82
N ARG A 273 18.28 -23.76 -23.52
CA ARG A 273 17.72 -22.82 -24.49
C ARG A 273 16.85 -23.53 -25.52
N ARG A 274 15.76 -22.92 -25.93
CA ARG A 274 14.81 -23.47 -26.93
C ARG A 274 14.22 -24.83 -26.58
N SER A 275 14.29 -25.25 -25.32
CA SER A 275 13.69 -26.50 -24.84
C SER A 275 12.90 -26.29 -23.53
N LYS A 276 12.19 -27.33 -23.10
CA LYS A 276 11.56 -27.41 -21.79
C LYS A 276 12.42 -28.11 -20.73
N VAL A 277 13.63 -28.55 -21.11
CA VAL A 277 14.55 -29.29 -20.24
C VAL A 277 15.13 -28.35 -19.18
N ARG A 278 15.02 -28.74 -17.93
CA ARG A 278 15.55 -28.04 -16.77
C ARG A 278 16.60 -28.90 -16.08
N LEU A 279 17.71 -28.30 -15.71
CA LEU A 279 18.87 -29.02 -15.18
C LEU A 279 19.26 -28.45 -13.81
N SER A 280 19.60 -29.33 -12.86
CA SER A 280 20.33 -28.94 -11.67
C SER A 280 21.75 -28.48 -12.02
N ALA A 281 22.36 -27.71 -11.10
CA ALA A 281 23.77 -27.29 -11.28
C ALA A 281 24.69 -28.49 -11.60
N LEU A 282 24.53 -29.60 -10.87
CA LEU A 282 25.31 -30.82 -11.09
C LEU A 282 25.04 -31.44 -12.46
N ALA A 283 23.76 -31.59 -12.85
CA ALA A 283 23.44 -32.18 -14.15
C ALA A 283 23.98 -31.33 -15.30
N ALA A 284 23.87 -30.00 -15.22
CA ALA A 284 24.45 -29.10 -16.21
C ALA A 284 25.99 -29.25 -16.30
N ALA A 285 26.67 -29.23 -15.15
CA ALA A 285 28.14 -29.40 -15.13
C ALA A 285 28.59 -30.73 -15.75
N VAL A 286 27.90 -31.84 -15.47
CA VAL A 286 28.19 -33.15 -16.05
C VAL A 286 27.99 -33.12 -17.57
N LEU A 287 26.86 -32.60 -18.06
CA LEU A 287 26.56 -32.56 -19.49
C LEU A 287 27.56 -31.68 -20.28
N VAL A 288 27.95 -30.53 -19.67
CA VAL A 288 28.98 -29.67 -20.28
C VAL A 288 30.33 -30.34 -20.28
N LYS A 289 30.73 -31.01 -19.19
CA LYS A 289 32.00 -31.76 -19.11
C LYS A 289 32.08 -32.91 -20.16
N GLN A 290 30.93 -33.55 -20.42
CA GLN A 290 30.83 -34.60 -21.42
C GLN A 290 30.72 -34.07 -22.88
N GLY A 291 30.70 -32.75 -23.07
CA GLY A 291 30.60 -32.13 -24.40
C GLY A 291 29.19 -32.20 -25.02
N TRP A 292 28.16 -32.61 -24.25
CA TRP A 292 26.78 -32.72 -24.76
C TRP A 292 26.05 -31.38 -24.78
N LEU A 293 26.50 -30.43 -23.96
CA LEU A 293 26.02 -29.04 -23.89
C LEU A 293 27.20 -28.08 -23.75
N LYS A 294 26.99 -26.84 -24.16
CA LYS A 294 27.86 -25.71 -23.81
C LYS A 294 27.15 -24.83 -22.76
N TYR A 295 27.92 -24.08 -21.99
CA TYR A 295 27.33 -23.10 -21.07
C TYR A 295 26.49 -22.05 -21.80
N SER A 296 26.82 -21.73 -23.05
CA SER A 296 26.00 -20.84 -23.90
C SER A 296 24.61 -21.40 -24.23
N ASP A 297 24.41 -22.71 -24.10
CA ASP A 297 23.09 -23.35 -24.32
C ASP A 297 22.20 -23.29 -23.09
N LEU A 298 22.74 -22.85 -21.99
CA LEU A 298 22.03 -22.74 -20.71
C LEU A 298 21.53 -21.29 -20.47
N LYS A 299 20.42 -21.17 -19.77
CA LYS A 299 19.91 -19.90 -19.21
C LYS A 299 19.34 -20.16 -17.83
N LEU A 300 19.32 -19.14 -16.96
CA LEU A 300 18.65 -19.16 -15.66
C LEU A 300 17.13 -19.25 -15.81
#